data_3eb86794fa006641307e72b467843a87
#
_entry.id   3eb86794fa006641307e72b467843a87
#
_cell.length_a   1.000
_cell.length_b   1.000
_cell.length_c   1.000
_cell.angle_alpha   90.00
_cell.angle_beta   90.00
_cell.angle_gamma   90.00
#
_symmetry.space_group_name_H-M   'P 1'
#
loop_
_entity.id
_entity.type
_entity.pdbx_description
1 polymer ?
#
loop_
_entity_poly.entity_id
_entity_poly.type
_entity_poly.pdbx_seq_one_letter_code
_entity_poly.pdbx_strand_id
1 'polypeptide(L)'
;MLQYQIDRIDHQISDDRSQTGTFLIGPLERGQATTLGNSLRRVLMGGLEGSAVTAVRIAGVNHEYATVPGVREDVLDILLNCKQLSINSSSNEVEIGRLVATGPMEVKANDIQFSSQVEVVDGEKPIATIQDGHNL
;
A
#
# COMPACT_ATOMS: atom_id res chain seq x y z
N MET A 1 -40.65 6.72 -13.53
CA MET A 1 -39.44 7.00 -12.77
C MET A 1 -38.57 5.74 -12.86
N LEU A 2 -37.46 5.78 -13.60
CA LEU A 2 -36.57 4.63 -13.68
C LEU A 2 -35.91 4.43 -12.30
N GLN A 3 -36.19 3.30 -11.69
CA GLN A 3 -35.63 2.95 -10.40
C GLN A 3 -34.34 2.18 -10.68
N TYR A 4 -33.20 2.80 -10.41
CA TYR A 4 -31.91 2.13 -10.52
C TYR A 4 -31.77 1.07 -9.42
N GLN A 5 -31.20 -0.05 -9.78
CA GLN A 5 -30.87 -1.13 -8.86
C GLN A 5 -29.37 -1.36 -8.88
N ILE A 6 -28.80 -1.60 -7.71
CA ILE A 6 -27.38 -1.94 -7.56
C ILE A 6 -27.33 -3.34 -6.94
N ASP A 7 -26.88 -4.30 -7.71
CA ASP A 7 -26.75 -5.68 -7.29
C ASP A 7 -25.26 -6.03 -7.12
N ARG A 8 -24.92 -6.63 -6.00
CA ARG A 8 -23.59 -7.22 -5.81
C ARG A 8 -23.61 -8.64 -6.33
N ILE A 9 -22.90 -8.88 -7.46
CA ILE A 9 -22.84 -10.18 -8.12
C ILE A 9 -21.87 -11.10 -7.41
N ASP A 10 -20.69 -10.57 -7.05
CA ASP A 10 -19.62 -11.36 -6.45
C ASP A 10 -18.89 -10.54 -5.38
N HIS A 11 -18.35 -11.24 -4.39
CA HIS A 11 -17.51 -10.66 -3.36
C HIS A 11 -16.54 -11.72 -2.87
N GLN A 12 -15.26 -11.46 -3.04
CA GLN A 12 -14.18 -12.35 -2.62
C GLN A 12 -13.27 -11.60 -1.63
N ILE A 13 -12.88 -12.29 -0.58
CA ILE A 13 -11.88 -11.82 0.39
C ILE A 13 -10.70 -12.78 0.28
N SER A 14 -9.54 -12.24 -0.06
CA SER A 14 -8.30 -13.00 -0.17
C SER A 14 -7.60 -13.10 1.18
N ASP A 15 -6.66 -14.04 1.31
CA ASP A 15 -5.89 -14.27 2.54
C ASP A 15 -5.03 -13.05 2.93
N ASP A 16 -4.64 -12.22 1.96
CA ASP A 16 -3.92 -10.96 2.15
C ASP A 16 -4.82 -9.78 2.60
N ARG A 17 -6.08 -10.08 2.99
CA ARG A 17 -7.12 -9.09 3.35
C ARG A 17 -7.58 -8.20 2.19
N SER A 18 -7.14 -8.44 0.95
CA SER A 18 -7.70 -7.74 -0.20
C SER A 18 -9.13 -8.17 -0.46
N GLN A 19 -9.97 -7.24 -0.88
CA GLN A 19 -11.37 -7.50 -1.17
C GLN A 19 -11.67 -7.11 -2.61
N THR A 20 -12.26 -8.05 -3.35
CA THR A 20 -12.71 -7.81 -4.71
C THR A 20 -14.23 -7.96 -4.77
N GLY A 21 -14.90 -7.00 -5.38
CA GLY A 21 -16.35 -7.04 -5.55
C GLY A 21 -16.76 -6.66 -6.96
N THR A 22 -17.76 -7.38 -7.48
CA THR A 22 -18.40 -7.06 -8.77
C THR A 22 -19.82 -6.57 -8.52
N PHE A 23 -20.15 -5.41 -9.05
CA PHE A 23 -21.45 -4.77 -8.91
C PHE A 23 -22.08 -4.56 -10.27
N LEU A 24 -23.38 -4.81 -10.37
CA LEU A 24 -24.20 -4.47 -11.52
C LEU A 24 -25.10 -3.28 -11.17
N ILE A 25 -25.05 -2.26 -12.01
CA ILE A 25 -25.90 -1.08 -11.85
C ILE A 25 -26.82 -0.97 -13.09
N GLY A 26 -28.11 -1.02 -12.87
CA GLY A 26 -29.07 -0.95 -13.98
C GLY A 26 -30.53 -0.84 -13.52
N PRO A 27 -31.47 -0.66 -14.49
CA PRO A 27 -31.24 -0.37 -15.90
C PRO A 27 -30.72 1.06 -16.14
N LEU A 28 -29.86 1.25 -17.12
CA LEU A 28 -29.31 2.55 -17.50
C LEU A 28 -29.67 2.87 -18.96
N GLU A 29 -29.99 4.13 -19.23
CA GLU A 29 -30.17 4.62 -20.58
C GLU A 29 -28.85 4.77 -21.33
N ARG A 30 -28.93 4.87 -22.66
CA ARG A 30 -27.73 5.03 -23.51
C ARG A 30 -26.96 6.30 -23.12
N GLY A 31 -25.66 6.12 -22.82
CA GLY A 31 -24.74 7.19 -22.38
C GLY A 31 -24.65 7.37 -20.86
N GLN A 32 -25.64 6.97 -20.07
CA GLN A 32 -25.60 7.12 -18.60
C GLN A 32 -24.49 6.29 -17.95
N ALA A 33 -24.22 5.10 -18.48
CA ALA A 33 -23.13 4.25 -17.97
C ALA A 33 -21.76 4.95 -18.07
N THR A 34 -21.49 5.64 -19.17
CA THR A 34 -20.23 6.40 -19.35
C THR A 34 -20.14 7.56 -18.36
N THR A 35 -21.23 8.30 -18.18
CA THR A 35 -21.28 9.42 -17.22
C THR A 35 -21.08 8.94 -15.79
N LEU A 36 -21.77 7.88 -15.39
CA LEU A 36 -21.66 7.29 -14.07
C LEU A 36 -20.23 6.73 -13.83
N GLY A 37 -19.70 5.99 -14.81
CA GLY A 37 -18.35 5.42 -14.73
C GLY A 37 -17.26 6.49 -14.58
N ASN A 38 -17.34 7.59 -15.34
CA ASN A 38 -16.42 8.70 -15.22
C ASN A 38 -16.55 9.42 -13.86
N SER A 39 -17.76 9.59 -13.36
CA SER A 39 -18.00 10.20 -12.04
C SER A 39 -17.42 9.34 -10.92
N LEU A 40 -17.68 8.03 -10.95
CA LEU A 40 -17.12 7.08 -9.99
C LEU A 40 -15.59 7.06 -10.05
N ARG A 41 -15.01 7.02 -11.25
CA ARG A 41 -13.56 7.08 -11.42
C ARG A 41 -12.97 8.32 -10.75
N ARG A 42 -13.55 9.50 -10.97
CA ARG A 42 -13.07 10.76 -10.37
C ARG A 42 -13.11 10.73 -8.85
N VAL A 43 -14.20 10.22 -8.27
CA VAL A 43 -14.33 10.10 -6.80
C VAL A 43 -13.33 9.09 -6.23
N LEU A 44 -13.19 7.93 -6.87
CA LEU A 44 -12.25 6.88 -6.42
C LEU A 44 -10.79 7.32 -6.51
N MET A 45 -10.45 8.12 -7.52
CA MET A 45 -9.06 8.59 -7.73
C MET A 45 -8.67 9.80 -6.88
N GLY A 46 -9.60 10.64 -6.48
CA GLY A 46 -9.29 11.90 -5.82
C GLY A 46 -10.12 12.23 -4.59
N GLY A 47 -11.13 11.42 -4.25
CA GLY A 47 -12.06 11.70 -3.16
C GLY A 47 -11.98 10.72 -1.99
N LEU A 48 -11.18 9.66 -2.09
CA LEU A 48 -10.95 8.73 -0.99
C LEU A 48 -9.67 9.10 -0.26
N GLU A 49 -9.75 9.17 1.05
CA GLU A 49 -8.61 9.35 1.92
C GLU A 49 -7.94 8.00 2.19
N GLY A 50 -6.64 8.02 2.40
CA GLY A 50 -5.86 6.83 2.70
C GLY A 50 -4.46 7.18 3.20
N SER A 51 -3.77 6.19 3.73
CA SER A 51 -2.42 6.34 4.26
C SER A 51 -1.42 5.61 3.35
N ALA A 52 -0.29 6.23 3.11
CA ALA A 52 0.78 5.66 2.30
C ALA A 52 2.15 6.15 2.74
N VAL A 53 3.18 5.39 2.44
CA VAL A 53 4.57 5.83 2.62
C VAL A 53 4.87 6.95 1.63
N THR A 54 5.22 8.13 2.13
CA THR A 54 5.53 9.32 1.33
C THR A 54 7.01 9.60 1.21
N ALA A 55 7.81 9.18 2.20
CA ALA A 55 9.25 9.37 2.21
C ALA A 55 9.94 8.24 3.00
N VAL A 56 11.14 7.88 2.58
CA VAL A 56 12.02 6.92 3.26
C VAL A 56 13.40 7.55 3.39
N ARG A 57 14.04 7.32 4.54
CA ARG A 57 15.43 7.70 4.77
C ARG A 57 16.22 6.48 5.23
N ILE A 58 17.25 6.13 4.49
CA ILE A 58 18.15 5.01 4.81
C ILE A 58 19.47 5.61 5.31
N ALA A 59 20.01 5.09 6.42
CA ALA A 59 21.25 5.54 6.98
C ALA A 59 22.42 5.31 5.99
N GLY A 60 23.29 6.32 5.82
CA GLY A 60 24.42 6.23 4.90
C GLY A 60 24.10 6.34 3.41
N VAL A 61 22.83 6.56 3.04
CA VAL A 61 22.37 6.70 1.65
C VAL A 61 22.02 8.15 1.34
N ASN A 62 22.54 8.68 0.24
CA ASN A 62 22.34 10.08 -0.18
C ASN A 62 21.42 10.24 -1.41
N HIS A 63 21.19 9.15 -2.17
CA HIS A 63 20.35 9.16 -3.37
C HIS A 63 19.78 7.76 -3.66
N GLU A 64 18.71 7.71 -4.41
CA GLU A 64 17.94 6.49 -4.72
C GLU A 64 18.68 5.46 -5.59
N TYR A 65 19.72 5.86 -6.29
CA TYR A 65 20.52 4.96 -7.15
C TYR A 65 21.73 4.35 -6.42
N ALA A 66 21.80 4.51 -5.09
CA ALA A 66 22.83 3.90 -4.29
C ALA A 66 22.51 2.44 -3.99
N THR A 67 23.52 1.71 -3.54
CA THR A 67 23.38 0.38 -2.94
C THR A 67 23.66 0.46 -1.45
N VAL A 68 22.99 -0.38 -0.67
CA VAL A 68 23.23 -0.52 0.77
C VAL A 68 24.18 -1.71 0.96
N PRO A 69 25.37 -1.52 1.55
CA PRO A 69 26.29 -2.63 1.77
C PRO A 69 25.63 -3.75 2.58
N GLY A 70 25.71 -4.99 2.06
CA GLY A 70 25.13 -6.17 2.71
C GLY A 70 23.62 -6.32 2.60
N VAL A 71 22.96 -5.51 1.80
CA VAL A 71 21.56 -5.69 1.40
C VAL A 71 21.52 -6.12 -0.06
N ARG A 72 20.69 -7.10 -0.37
CA ARG A 72 20.57 -7.66 -1.73
C ARG A 72 19.93 -6.68 -2.71
N GLU A 73 18.88 -6.02 -2.26
CA GLU A 73 18.11 -5.05 -3.01
C GLU A 73 18.87 -3.71 -3.06
N ASP A 74 18.76 -2.99 -4.16
CA ASP A 74 19.22 -1.61 -4.23
C ASP A 74 18.22 -0.66 -3.55
N VAL A 75 18.63 0.60 -3.38
CA VAL A 75 17.79 1.60 -2.69
C VAL A 75 16.47 1.82 -3.44
N LEU A 76 16.50 1.80 -4.76
CA LEU A 76 15.29 1.99 -5.58
C LEU A 76 14.29 0.86 -5.35
N ASP A 77 14.76 -0.40 -5.31
CA ASP A 77 13.90 -1.56 -5.02
C ASP A 77 13.30 -1.47 -3.62
N ILE A 78 14.09 -1.08 -2.61
CA ILE A 78 13.60 -0.86 -1.24
C ILE A 78 12.50 0.21 -1.23
N LEU A 79 12.69 1.33 -1.92
CA LEU A 79 11.70 2.40 -2.02
C LEU A 79 10.40 1.92 -2.69
N LEU A 80 10.51 1.13 -3.76
CA LEU A 80 9.36 0.55 -4.45
C LEU A 80 8.60 -0.44 -3.56
N ASN A 81 9.33 -1.27 -2.80
CA ASN A 81 8.72 -2.19 -1.84
C ASN A 81 7.98 -1.43 -0.73
N CYS A 82 8.60 -0.39 -0.16
CA CYS A 82 7.95 0.48 0.83
C CYS A 82 6.71 1.19 0.28
N LYS A 83 6.75 1.66 -0.97
CA LYS A 83 5.62 2.32 -1.63
C LYS A 83 4.40 1.41 -1.82
N GLN A 84 4.63 0.11 -1.91
CA GLN A 84 3.57 -0.88 -2.10
C GLN A 84 2.92 -1.34 -0.80
N LEU A 85 3.38 -0.86 0.36
CA LEU A 85 2.80 -1.24 1.64
C LEU A 85 1.38 -0.70 1.80
N SER A 86 0.49 -1.55 2.27
CA SER A 86 -0.87 -1.17 2.65
C SER A 86 -0.88 -0.77 4.12
N ILE A 87 -1.12 0.51 4.37
CA ILE A 87 -1.08 1.11 5.71
C ILE A 87 -2.45 1.68 6.06
N ASN A 88 -2.88 1.42 7.28
CA ASN A 88 -4.04 2.04 7.87
C ASN A 88 -3.58 2.95 9.02
N SER A 89 -3.99 4.22 9.02
CA SER A 89 -3.69 5.17 10.09
C SER A 89 -4.96 5.83 10.59
N SER A 90 -5.07 5.94 11.89
CA SER A 90 -6.13 6.72 12.56
C SER A 90 -5.73 8.18 12.78
N SER A 91 -4.46 8.52 12.51
CA SER A 91 -3.93 9.89 12.59
C SER A 91 -4.05 10.60 11.26
N ASN A 92 -4.35 11.89 11.28
CA ASN A 92 -4.30 12.79 10.13
C ASN A 92 -2.92 13.48 9.99
N GLU A 93 -1.99 13.19 10.90
CA GLU A 93 -0.65 13.76 10.89
C GLU A 93 0.36 12.80 10.27
N VAL A 94 1.54 13.33 9.96
CA VAL A 94 2.65 12.52 9.44
C VAL A 94 3.22 11.67 10.58
N GLU A 95 3.10 10.36 10.42
CA GLU A 95 3.66 9.38 11.35
C GLU A 95 5.01 8.85 10.85
N ILE A 96 5.91 8.56 11.77
CA ILE A 96 7.25 8.06 11.44
C ILE A 96 7.36 6.60 11.87
N GLY A 97 7.55 5.71 10.89
CA GLY A 97 7.98 4.34 11.11
C GLY A 97 9.50 4.25 11.21
N ARG A 98 10.01 3.39 12.07
CA ARG A 98 11.44 3.10 12.23
C ARG A 98 11.70 1.62 12.01
N LEU A 99 12.68 1.32 11.18
CA LEU A 99 13.18 -0.02 10.95
C LEU A 99 14.63 -0.08 11.41
N VAL A 100 14.98 -1.11 12.20
CA VAL A 100 16.34 -1.47 12.52
C VAL A 100 16.44 -2.99 12.47
N ALA A 101 17.23 -3.51 11.57
CA ALA A 101 17.36 -4.95 11.38
C ALA A 101 18.84 -5.35 11.22
N THR A 102 19.20 -6.53 11.73
CA THR A 102 20.53 -7.10 11.64
C THR A 102 20.45 -8.46 10.97
N GLY A 103 21.24 -8.66 9.92
CA GLY A 103 21.25 -9.89 9.13
C GLY A 103 21.89 -11.10 9.82
N PRO A 104 21.77 -12.29 9.23
CA PRO A 104 21.04 -12.53 7.97
C PRO A 104 19.53 -12.67 8.19
N MET A 105 18.72 -11.89 7.49
CA MET A 105 17.27 -12.01 7.53
C MET A 105 16.56 -11.35 6.33
N GLU A 106 15.37 -11.83 6.03
CA GLU A 106 14.42 -11.14 5.17
C GLU A 106 13.63 -10.17 6.02
N VAL A 107 13.77 -8.87 5.75
CA VAL A 107 13.06 -7.80 6.43
C VAL A 107 11.67 -7.66 5.84
N LYS A 108 10.65 -7.69 6.70
CA LYS A 108 9.24 -7.61 6.32
C LYS A 108 8.59 -6.34 6.84
N ALA A 109 7.42 -6.04 6.34
CA ALA A 109 6.65 -4.86 6.74
C ALA A 109 6.33 -4.83 8.25
N ASN A 110 6.14 -5.99 8.88
CA ASN A 110 5.92 -6.12 10.33
C ASN A 110 7.15 -5.74 11.17
N ASP A 111 8.34 -5.69 10.59
CA ASP A 111 9.55 -5.31 11.31
C ASP A 111 9.66 -3.77 11.49
N ILE A 112 8.83 -3.02 10.77
CA ILE A 112 8.75 -1.57 10.92
C ILE A 112 7.99 -1.23 12.21
N GLN A 113 8.63 -0.50 13.09
CA GLN A 113 8.04 0.00 14.32
C GLN A 113 7.32 1.32 14.06
N PHE A 114 6.00 1.29 14.12
CA PHE A 114 5.13 2.47 14.04
C PHE A 114 4.55 2.81 15.42
N SER A 115 3.93 3.98 15.51
CA SER A 115 3.08 4.34 16.65
C SER A 115 1.83 3.43 16.70
N SER A 116 1.14 3.41 17.84
CA SER A 116 -0.12 2.65 17.99
C SER A 116 -1.27 3.12 17.09
N GLN A 117 -1.09 4.24 16.40
CA GLN A 117 -2.07 4.82 15.49
C GLN A 117 -1.95 4.29 14.06
N VAL A 118 -0.87 3.56 13.76
CA VAL A 118 -0.55 3.04 12.42
C VAL A 118 -0.51 1.52 12.45
N GLU A 119 -1.27 0.89 11.56
CA GLU A 119 -1.31 -0.55 11.36
C GLU A 119 -0.84 -0.87 9.94
N VAL A 120 0.08 -1.83 9.81
CA VAL A 120 0.44 -2.42 8.51
C VAL A 120 -0.50 -3.57 8.21
N VAL A 121 -1.23 -3.49 7.11
CA VAL A 121 -2.25 -4.49 6.75
C VAL A 121 -1.59 -5.76 6.18
N ASP A 122 -0.57 -5.58 5.33
CA ASP A 122 0.16 -6.63 4.63
C ASP A 122 1.56 -6.88 5.25
N GLY A 123 1.57 -7.18 6.55
CA GLY A 123 2.79 -7.28 7.35
C GLY A 123 3.85 -8.28 6.89
N GLU A 124 3.45 -9.32 6.12
CA GLU A 124 4.36 -10.33 5.57
C GLU A 124 5.09 -9.88 4.29
N LYS A 125 4.78 -8.70 3.77
CA LYS A 125 5.38 -8.19 2.54
C LYS A 125 6.87 -7.93 2.72
N PRO A 126 7.73 -8.46 1.84
CA PRO A 126 9.18 -8.27 1.94
C PRO A 126 9.56 -6.83 1.58
N ILE A 127 10.52 -6.29 2.30
CA ILE A 127 11.09 -4.96 2.06
C ILE A 127 12.51 -5.09 1.53
N ALA A 128 13.36 -5.85 2.20
CA ALA A 128 14.75 -6.03 1.87
C ALA A 128 15.30 -7.35 2.44
N THR A 129 16.41 -7.83 1.90
CA THR A 129 17.12 -9.02 2.38
C THR A 129 18.53 -8.61 2.84
N ILE A 130 18.80 -8.77 4.13
CA ILE A 130 20.08 -8.45 4.73
C ILE A 130 20.96 -9.71 4.75
N GLN A 131 22.20 -9.56 4.32
CA GLN A 131 23.24 -10.61 4.34
C GLN A 131 23.89 -10.69 5.71
N ASP A 132 24.65 -11.76 5.95
CA ASP A 132 25.35 -11.98 7.21
C ASP A 132 26.33 -10.85 7.56
N GLY A 133 26.32 -10.44 8.83
CA GLY A 133 27.22 -9.41 9.36
C GLY A 133 26.89 -7.97 9.00
N HIS A 134 25.70 -7.72 8.41
CA HIS A 134 25.28 -6.38 7.99
C HIS A 134 23.98 -5.94 8.69
N ASN A 135 23.70 -4.64 8.64
CA ASN A 135 22.53 -4.01 9.26
C ASN A 135 21.82 -3.08 8.27
N LEU A 136 20.54 -2.91 8.47
CA LEU A 136 19.68 -1.94 7.77
C LEU A 136 18.94 -1.06 8.77
#